data_3dbb7411e37542dfbb573a6c4cf5305b
#
_entry.id   3dbb7411e37542dfbb573a6c4cf5305b
#
_cell.length_a   1.000
_cell.length_b   1.000
_cell.length_c   1.000
_cell.angle_alpha   90.00
_cell.angle_beta   90.00
_cell.angle_gamma   90.00
#
_symmetry.space_group_name_H-M   'P 1'
#
loop_
_entity.id
_entity.type
_entity.pdbx_description
1 polymer ?
#
loop_
_entity_poly.entity_id
_entity_poly.type
_entity_poly.pdbx_seq_one_letter_code
_entity_poly.pdbx_strand_id
1 'polypeptide(L)'
;NDILFDTTEIPLAVGHNGGCSRLVSAMIVSKSNSVFDAEIFFCQVNQSVGTVNAERNVSDADFATAKVTGSLTLDGSADDYNYGGGRVFRFDNNLESAGSTDGDHIAKARFPVLLQAAEGTTSTYCFAFLSGTDVTPDFSVGDIELVLGVEY
;
A
#
# COMPACT_ATOMS: atom_id res chain seq x y z
N ASN A 1 4.01 -13.60 -4.01
CA ASN A 1 2.77 -12.96 -4.50
C ASN A 1 1.59 -13.09 -3.54
N ASP A 2 1.85 -13.15 -2.24
CA ASP A 2 0.78 -13.37 -1.27
C ASP A 2 0.04 -12.07 -0.93
N ILE A 3 -1.20 -12.21 -0.48
CA ILE A 3 -1.99 -11.09 0.00
C ILE A 3 -1.44 -10.64 1.34
N LEU A 4 -0.94 -9.40 1.39
CA LEU A 4 -0.37 -8.82 2.61
C LEU A 4 -1.49 -8.41 3.58
N PHE A 5 -2.53 -7.75 3.08
CA PHE A 5 -3.79 -7.50 3.79
C PHE A 5 -4.94 -7.33 2.80
N ASP A 6 -6.11 -7.82 3.20
CA ASP A 6 -7.34 -7.67 2.42
C ASP A 6 -7.89 -6.25 2.53
N THR A 7 -8.87 -5.93 1.70
CA THR A 7 -9.46 -4.60 1.61
C THR A 7 -9.93 -4.09 2.97
N THR A 8 -9.32 -3.00 3.38
CA THR A 8 -9.49 -2.36 4.70
C THR A 8 -9.85 -0.90 4.52
N GLU A 9 -10.81 -0.41 5.31
CA GLU A 9 -11.22 1.00 5.29
C GLU A 9 -10.11 1.90 5.83
N ILE A 10 -9.88 3.02 5.15
CA ILE A 10 -9.02 4.11 5.63
C ILE A 10 -9.94 5.12 6.34
N PRO A 11 -9.93 5.14 7.69
CA PRO A 11 -10.83 6.00 8.43
C PRO A 11 -10.50 7.47 8.20
N LEU A 12 -11.55 8.30 8.10
CA LEU A 12 -11.41 9.76 7.95
C LEU A 12 -10.56 10.21 6.76
N ALA A 13 -10.46 9.40 5.72
CA ALA A 13 -9.65 9.74 4.55
C ALA A 13 -10.28 10.82 3.67
N VAL A 14 -11.61 11.02 3.75
CA VAL A 14 -12.35 12.00 2.94
C VAL A 14 -13.34 12.76 3.80
N GLY A 15 -13.43 14.07 3.62
CA GLY A 15 -14.22 14.96 4.47
C GLY A 15 -15.72 15.04 4.14
N HIS A 16 -16.17 14.55 2.98
CA HIS A 16 -17.56 14.60 2.55
C HIS A 16 -17.91 13.49 1.55
N ASN A 17 -19.19 13.21 1.38
CA ASN A 17 -19.70 12.16 0.49
C ASN A 17 -19.22 12.36 -0.95
N GLY A 18 -18.65 11.32 -1.55
CA GLY A 18 -18.11 11.35 -2.91
C GLY A 18 -16.90 12.27 -3.07
N GLY A 19 -16.35 12.76 -1.95
CA GLY A 19 -15.22 13.66 -1.94
C GLY A 19 -13.90 12.97 -2.28
N CYS A 20 -12.86 13.78 -2.33
CA CYS A 20 -11.49 13.30 -2.51
C CYS A 20 -10.53 14.03 -1.57
N SER A 21 -9.38 13.40 -1.35
CA SER A 21 -8.23 13.94 -0.63
C SER A 21 -6.94 13.47 -1.28
N ARG A 22 -5.81 13.94 -0.75
CA ARG A 22 -4.50 13.55 -1.22
C ARG A 22 -3.75 12.80 -0.14
N LEU A 23 -3.26 11.62 -0.47
CA LEU A 23 -2.27 10.96 0.34
C LEU A 23 -0.91 11.63 0.07
N VAL A 24 -0.29 12.19 1.09
CA VAL A 24 0.96 12.95 0.97
C VAL A 24 2.15 12.26 1.64
N SER A 25 1.89 11.26 2.47
CA SER A 25 2.92 10.41 3.06
C SER A 25 2.34 9.03 3.43
N ALA A 26 3.20 8.03 3.46
CA ALA A 26 2.86 6.71 3.95
C ALA A 26 4.06 6.06 4.65
N MET A 27 3.78 5.19 5.61
CA MET A 27 4.77 4.42 6.34
C MET A 27 4.16 3.09 6.75
N ILE A 28 4.94 2.01 6.65
CA ILE A 28 4.61 0.73 7.27
C ILE A 28 5.50 0.53 8.49
N VAL A 29 4.89 0.22 9.62
CA VAL A 29 5.58 -0.26 10.83
C VAL A 29 5.36 -1.77 10.92
N SER A 30 6.45 -2.54 10.89
CA SER A 30 6.40 -3.99 10.97
C SER A 30 7.08 -4.49 12.25
N LYS A 31 6.43 -5.42 12.95
CA LYS A 31 7.03 -6.14 14.07
C LYS A 31 7.93 -7.29 13.61
N SER A 32 7.86 -7.64 12.33
CA SER A 32 8.79 -8.59 11.72
C SER A 32 10.11 -7.91 11.39
N ASN A 33 11.21 -8.65 11.53
CA ASN A 33 12.53 -8.19 11.11
C ASN A 33 12.86 -8.57 9.64
N SER A 34 11.86 -9.06 8.90
CA SER A 34 11.99 -9.43 7.50
C SER A 34 11.88 -8.20 6.59
N VAL A 35 12.69 -8.17 5.53
CA VAL A 35 12.54 -7.23 4.42
C VAL A 35 11.54 -7.85 3.44
N PHE A 36 10.66 -7.04 2.88
CA PHE A 36 9.72 -7.47 1.86
C PHE A 36 9.36 -6.32 0.93
N ASP A 37 9.04 -6.66 -0.30
CA ASP A 37 8.52 -5.75 -1.29
C ASP A 37 7.00 -5.86 -1.33
N ALA A 38 6.30 -4.75 -1.52
CA ALA A 38 4.85 -4.75 -1.56
C ALA A 38 4.28 -3.70 -2.51
N GLU A 39 3.06 -3.93 -2.96
CA GLU A 39 2.28 -2.96 -3.69
C GLU A 39 0.95 -2.73 -2.96
N ILE A 40 0.69 -1.46 -2.60
CA ILE A 40 -0.52 -1.03 -1.90
C ILE A 40 -1.42 -0.32 -2.92
N PHE A 41 -2.65 -0.78 -3.02
CA PHE A 41 -3.68 -0.18 -3.87
C PHE A 41 -4.70 0.57 -3.04
N PHE A 42 -5.10 1.75 -3.53
CA PHE A 42 -6.18 2.57 -2.95
C PHE A 42 -7.41 2.48 -3.84
N CYS A 43 -8.59 2.31 -3.25
CA CYS A 43 -9.81 2.04 -4.00
C CYS A 43 -11.05 2.65 -3.35
N GLN A 44 -12.14 2.72 -4.14
CA GLN A 44 -13.42 3.31 -3.72
C GLN A 44 -14.37 2.30 -3.08
N VAL A 45 -14.21 1.01 -3.38
CA VAL A 45 -15.18 -0.02 -3.01
C VAL A 45 -14.50 -1.06 -2.14
N ASN A 46 -15.20 -1.49 -1.08
CA ASN A 46 -14.79 -2.61 -0.24
C ASN A 46 -15.01 -3.93 -0.98
N GLN A 47 -14.07 -4.28 -1.85
CA GLN A 47 -14.05 -5.53 -2.58
C GLN A 47 -12.94 -6.42 -2.02
N SER A 48 -13.29 -7.55 -1.43
CA SER A 48 -12.28 -8.50 -0.95
C SER A 48 -11.39 -8.97 -2.11
N VAL A 49 -10.10 -9.01 -1.86
CA VAL A 49 -9.08 -9.50 -2.80
C VAL A 49 -8.57 -10.88 -2.41
N GLY A 50 -9.08 -11.46 -1.31
CA GLY A 50 -8.81 -12.82 -0.88
C GLY A 50 -8.34 -12.96 0.57
N THR A 51 -7.70 -14.07 0.88
CA THR A 51 -7.25 -14.41 2.22
C THR A 51 -5.80 -13.95 2.44
N VAL A 52 -5.53 -13.31 3.56
CA VAL A 52 -4.17 -12.89 3.97
C VAL A 52 -3.24 -14.10 4.03
N ASN A 53 -1.99 -13.91 3.60
CA ASN A 53 -0.96 -14.95 3.48
C ASN A 53 -1.32 -16.08 2.50
N ALA A 54 -2.30 -15.88 1.64
CA ALA A 54 -2.60 -16.81 0.55
C ALA A 54 -2.14 -16.21 -0.78
N GLU A 55 -1.84 -17.09 -1.73
CA GLU A 55 -1.48 -16.69 -3.08
C GLU A 55 -2.54 -15.78 -3.69
N ARG A 56 -2.10 -14.68 -4.28
CA ARG A 56 -2.96 -13.73 -4.98
C ARG A 56 -3.65 -14.40 -6.17
N ASN A 57 -4.97 -14.47 -6.11
CA ASN A 57 -5.82 -14.97 -7.19
C ASN A 57 -7.03 -14.05 -7.38
N VAL A 58 -6.77 -12.76 -7.59
CA VAL A 58 -7.82 -11.75 -7.79
C VAL A 58 -8.25 -11.78 -9.25
N SER A 59 -9.54 -11.93 -9.50
CA SER A 59 -10.08 -11.86 -10.85
C SER A 59 -10.07 -10.43 -11.40
N ASP A 60 -10.02 -10.30 -12.73
CA ASP A 60 -10.14 -8.99 -13.39
C ASP A 60 -11.45 -8.27 -13.01
N ALA A 61 -12.52 -9.03 -12.78
CA ALA A 61 -13.82 -8.50 -12.37
C ALA A 61 -13.79 -7.92 -10.95
N ASP A 62 -13.12 -8.60 -9.99
CA ASP A 62 -12.98 -8.11 -8.63
C ASP A 62 -12.10 -6.86 -8.58
N PHE A 63 -10.99 -6.87 -9.32
CA PHE A 63 -10.12 -5.71 -9.42
C PHE A 63 -10.84 -4.49 -10.05
N ALA A 64 -11.62 -4.71 -11.09
CA ALA A 64 -12.46 -3.66 -11.69
C ALA A 64 -13.55 -3.15 -10.74
N THR A 65 -14.15 -4.05 -9.92
CA THR A 65 -15.16 -3.71 -8.92
C THR A 65 -14.59 -2.85 -7.81
N ALA A 66 -13.35 -3.09 -7.39
CA ALA A 66 -12.67 -2.32 -6.36
C ALA A 66 -12.53 -0.83 -6.73
N LYS A 67 -12.49 -0.49 -8.03
CA LYS A 67 -12.30 0.88 -8.55
C LYS A 67 -11.05 1.53 -7.97
N VAL A 68 -9.90 0.97 -8.34
CA VAL A 68 -8.59 1.46 -7.90
C VAL A 68 -8.37 2.89 -8.39
N THR A 69 -7.94 3.78 -7.49
CA THR A 69 -7.66 5.19 -7.73
C THR A 69 -6.17 5.52 -7.75
N GLY A 70 -5.33 4.64 -7.21
CA GLY A 70 -3.89 4.79 -7.21
C GLY A 70 -3.18 3.65 -6.49
N SER A 71 -1.86 3.63 -6.57
CA SER A 71 -1.04 2.65 -5.86
C SER A 71 0.27 3.26 -5.35
N LEU A 72 0.89 2.57 -4.38
CA LEU A 72 2.24 2.80 -3.88
C LEU A 72 3.03 1.50 -3.95
N THR A 73 4.24 1.57 -4.47
CA THR A 73 5.19 0.46 -4.45
C THR A 73 6.17 0.65 -3.30
N LEU A 74 6.33 -0.36 -2.46
CA LEU A 74 7.36 -0.47 -1.44
C LEU A 74 8.52 -1.29 -2.02
N ASP A 75 9.72 -0.69 -1.99
CA ASP A 75 10.98 -1.42 -2.14
C ASP A 75 11.54 -1.64 -0.75
N GLY A 76 11.43 -2.86 -0.26
CA GLY A 76 11.80 -3.19 1.11
C GLY A 76 13.27 -2.96 1.40
N SER A 77 14.14 -3.01 0.40
CA SER A 77 15.58 -2.80 0.58
C SER A 77 15.96 -1.32 0.60
N ALA A 78 15.24 -0.47 -0.16
CA ALA A 78 15.52 0.96 -0.28
C ALA A 78 14.80 1.80 0.80
N ASP A 79 13.60 1.38 1.20
CA ASP A 79 12.72 2.14 2.08
C ASP A 79 12.89 1.77 3.58
N ASP A 80 13.76 0.82 3.90
CA ASP A 80 13.88 0.16 5.20
C ASP A 80 14.67 0.97 6.24
N TYR A 81 14.14 0.95 7.47
CA TYR A 81 14.87 1.31 8.67
C TYR A 81 14.67 0.25 9.76
N ASN A 82 15.74 -0.50 10.08
CA ASN A 82 15.72 -1.52 11.13
C ASN A 82 16.00 -0.89 12.50
N TYR A 83 15.06 -1.05 13.44
CA TYR A 83 15.21 -0.59 14.82
C TYR A 83 15.51 -1.72 15.83
N GLY A 84 15.89 -2.92 15.35
CA GLY A 84 16.32 -4.06 16.14
C GLY A 84 15.24 -5.06 16.52
N GLY A 85 14.03 -4.62 16.79
CA GLY A 85 12.87 -5.49 17.11
C GLY A 85 11.82 -5.55 16.00
N GLY A 86 12.05 -4.83 14.91
CA GLY A 86 11.17 -4.73 13.77
C GLY A 86 11.69 -3.70 12.77
N ARG A 87 10.86 -3.32 11.81
CA ARG A 87 11.22 -2.43 10.71
C ARG A 87 10.20 -1.32 10.50
N VAL A 88 10.68 -0.20 10.01
CA VAL A 88 9.84 0.90 9.49
C VAL A 88 10.21 1.09 8.03
N PHE A 89 9.23 0.97 7.16
CA PHE A 89 9.36 1.25 5.73
C PHE A 89 8.71 2.60 5.45
N ARG A 90 9.49 3.55 4.90
CA ARG A 90 9.01 4.90 4.59
C ARG A 90 8.92 5.08 3.09
N PHE A 91 7.75 5.45 2.63
CA PHE A 91 7.54 5.77 1.22
C PHE A 91 7.94 7.23 0.99
N ASP A 92 9.18 7.45 0.65
CA ASP A 92 9.70 8.78 0.34
C ASP A 92 9.55 9.09 -1.16
N ASN A 93 9.36 10.38 -1.48
CA ASN A 93 9.47 10.89 -2.85
C ASN A 93 10.94 11.05 -3.28
N ASN A 94 11.84 10.29 -2.68
CA ASN A 94 13.24 10.41 -3.03
C ASN A 94 13.46 10.04 -4.49
N LEU A 95 14.04 10.98 -5.20
CA LEU A 95 14.79 10.72 -6.42
C LEU A 95 15.92 9.79 -5.99
N GLU A 96 15.79 8.51 -6.23
CA GLU A 96 16.89 7.60 -5.98
C GLU A 96 18.15 8.13 -6.64
N SER A 97 19.19 8.26 -5.83
CA SER A 97 20.51 8.68 -6.27
C SER A 97 20.93 7.78 -7.43
N ALA A 98 21.38 8.39 -8.52
CA ALA A 98 21.87 7.73 -9.72
C ALA A 98 23.08 6.83 -9.43
N GLY A 99 22.86 5.65 -8.87
CA GLY A 99 23.88 4.70 -8.47
C GLY A 99 23.49 3.24 -8.67
N SER A 100 22.25 2.94 -8.99
CA SER A 100 21.85 1.58 -9.30
C SER A 100 22.17 1.23 -10.75
N THR A 101 22.78 0.07 -10.94
CA THR A 101 23.27 -0.45 -12.22
C THR A 101 22.15 -1.02 -13.12
N ASP A 102 20.91 -0.97 -12.70
CA ASP A 102 19.79 -1.66 -13.36
C ASP A 102 18.92 -0.77 -14.25
N GLY A 103 19.42 0.31 -14.78
CA GLY A 103 18.88 0.99 -15.97
C GLY A 103 17.40 1.43 -15.98
N ASP A 104 16.62 1.16 -14.94
CA ASP A 104 15.16 1.39 -14.89
C ASP A 104 14.73 2.33 -13.74
N HIS A 105 15.61 3.25 -13.37
CA HIS A 105 15.31 4.25 -12.34
C HIS A 105 14.61 5.48 -12.93
N ILE A 106 13.38 5.26 -13.34
CA ILE A 106 12.45 6.39 -13.47
C ILE A 106 12.13 6.78 -12.01
N ALA A 107 12.52 8.00 -11.63
CA ALA A 107 12.10 8.62 -10.39
C ALA A 107 10.56 8.54 -10.30
N LYS A 108 10.05 7.54 -9.60
CA LYS A 108 8.62 7.35 -9.42
C LYS A 108 8.21 8.34 -8.35
N ALA A 109 7.60 9.44 -8.74
CA ALA A 109 6.90 10.31 -7.80
C ALA A 109 5.80 9.47 -7.16
N ARG A 110 6.01 9.04 -5.90
CA ARG A 110 5.03 8.23 -5.16
C ARG A 110 3.84 9.06 -4.70
N PHE A 111 4.05 10.34 -4.44
CA PHE A 111 3.03 11.25 -3.90
C PHE A 111 2.83 12.48 -4.80
N PRO A 112 1.65 13.10 -4.77
CA PRO A 112 0.45 12.65 -4.04
C PRO A 112 -0.30 11.51 -4.75
N VAL A 113 -0.97 10.64 -3.98
CA VAL A 113 -1.92 9.65 -4.49
C VAL A 113 -3.35 10.14 -4.22
N LEU A 114 -4.24 10.00 -5.19
CA LEU A 114 -5.64 10.36 -5.04
C LEU A 114 -6.37 9.32 -4.18
N LEU A 115 -6.98 9.79 -3.10
CA LEU A 115 -7.99 9.05 -2.34
C LEU A 115 -9.35 9.60 -2.70
N GLN A 116 -10.25 8.73 -3.18
CA GLN A 116 -11.59 9.13 -3.61
C GLN A 116 -12.64 8.17 -3.05
N ALA A 117 -13.66 8.73 -2.40
CA ALA A 117 -14.82 7.97 -1.96
C ALA A 117 -15.79 7.75 -3.12
N ALA A 118 -16.53 6.65 -3.08
CA ALA A 118 -17.65 6.43 -3.99
C ALA A 118 -18.78 7.43 -3.70
N GLU A 119 -19.62 7.69 -4.71
CA GLU A 119 -20.78 8.57 -4.55
C GLU A 119 -21.68 8.10 -3.39
N GLY A 120 -22.09 9.03 -2.55
CA GLY A 120 -22.95 8.77 -1.39
C GLY A 120 -22.22 8.23 -0.14
N THR A 121 -20.88 8.09 -0.15
CA THR A 121 -20.08 7.63 1.00
C THR A 121 -18.88 8.53 1.22
N THR A 122 -18.30 8.45 2.44
CA THR A 122 -17.01 9.05 2.80
C THR A 122 -15.92 8.00 2.94
N SER A 123 -16.22 6.73 2.69
CA SER A 123 -15.28 5.63 2.85
C SER A 123 -14.36 5.48 1.64
N THR A 124 -13.09 5.31 1.90
CA THR A 124 -12.08 4.84 0.94
C THR A 124 -11.37 3.64 1.54
N TYR A 125 -10.76 2.82 0.71
CA TYR A 125 -10.19 1.55 1.13
C TYR A 125 -8.80 1.37 0.55
N CYS A 126 -8.03 0.45 1.14
CA CYS A 126 -6.78 -0.03 0.57
C CYS A 126 -6.62 -1.52 0.79
N PHE A 127 -5.82 -2.15 -0.06
CA PHE A 127 -5.37 -3.53 0.06
C PHE A 127 -3.93 -3.63 -0.45
N ALA A 128 -3.21 -4.70 -0.10
CA ALA A 128 -1.84 -4.86 -0.56
C ALA A 128 -1.46 -6.31 -0.84
N PHE A 129 -0.51 -6.43 -1.76
CA PHE A 129 0.13 -7.69 -2.12
C PHE A 129 1.63 -7.60 -1.88
N LEU A 130 2.26 -8.72 -1.51
CA LEU A 130 3.69 -8.88 -1.64
C LEU A 130 4.07 -8.84 -3.12
N SER A 131 5.17 -8.19 -3.47
CA SER A 131 5.64 -8.06 -4.85
C SER A 131 6.56 -9.20 -5.24
N GLY A 132 6.73 -9.40 -6.54
CA GLY A 132 7.67 -10.39 -7.08
C GLY A 132 7.22 -11.82 -6.86
N THR A 133 8.16 -12.67 -6.48
CA THR A 133 7.95 -14.09 -6.14
C THR A 133 7.90 -14.32 -4.63
N ASP A 134 7.86 -13.25 -3.84
CA ASP A 134 7.88 -13.35 -2.39
C ASP A 134 6.57 -13.95 -1.88
N VAL A 135 6.72 -15.02 -1.12
CA VAL A 135 5.65 -15.70 -0.38
C VAL A 135 5.88 -15.57 1.13
N THR A 136 6.86 -14.79 1.52
CA THR A 136 7.24 -14.53 2.91
C THR A 136 7.63 -13.07 3.08
N PRO A 137 7.46 -12.48 4.27
CA PRO A 137 7.01 -13.12 5.51
C PRO A 137 5.47 -13.26 5.60
N ASP A 138 5.02 -14.29 6.32
CA ASP A 138 3.64 -14.38 6.79
C ASP A 138 3.43 -13.42 7.95
N PHE A 139 2.30 -12.72 7.94
CA PHE A 139 1.95 -11.77 8.98
C PHE A 139 0.70 -12.20 9.74
N SER A 140 0.74 -12.04 11.05
CA SER A 140 -0.42 -12.15 11.91
C SER A 140 -1.12 -10.81 12.08
N VAL A 141 -2.37 -10.83 12.55
CA VAL A 141 -3.11 -9.59 12.84
C VAL A 141 -2.33 -8.73 13.84
N GLY A 142 -2.08 -7.48 13.46
CA GLY A 142 -1.35 -6.51 14.27
C GLY A 142 0.18 -6.57 14.16
N ASP A 143 0.72 -7.37 13.24
CA ASP A 143 2.17 -7.38 12.95
C ASP A 143 2.57 -6.22 12.04
N ILE A 144 1.62 -5.69 11.28
CA ILE A 144 1.79 -4.54 10.37
C ILE A 144 0.83 -3.44 10.75
N GLU A 145 1.33 -2.21 10.80
CA GLU A 145 0.57 -0.98 10.91
C GLU A 145 0.88 -0.09 9.71
N LEU A 146 -0.15 0.32 8.97
CA LEU A 146 -0.04 1.29 7.88
C LEU A 146 -0.41 2.67 8.40
N VAL A 147 0.54 3.61 8.34
CA VAL A 147 0.37 5.01 8.76
C VAL A 147 0.29 5.88 7.51
N LEU A 148 -0.80 6.61 7.36
CA LEU A 148 -1.07 7.44 6.19
C LEU A 148 -1.21 8.91 6.57
N GLY A 149 -0.50 9.80 5.88
CA GLY A 149 -0.69 11.25 5.99
C GLY A 149 -1.60 11.74 4.86
N VAL A 150 -2.74 12.32 5.23
CA VAL A 150 -3.78 12.77 4.29
C VAL A 150 -3.96 14.27 4.36
N GLU A 151 -4.06 14.92 3.19
CA GLU A 151 -4.38 16.34 3.02
C GLU A 151 -5.76 16.47 2.34
N TYR A 152 -6.64 17.31 2.92
CA TYR A 152 -8.00 17.57 2.43
C TYR A 152 -8.07 18.77 1.47
#